data_e6e7863ab7f2a68725eae3ea2963e8b7
#
_entry.id   e6e7863ab7f2a68725eae3ea2963e8b7
#
_cell.length_a   1.000
_cell.length_b   1.000
_cell.length_c   1.000
_cell.angle_alpha   90.00
_cell.angle_beta   90.00
_cell.angle_gamma   90.00
#
_symmetry.space_group_name_H-M   'P 1'
#
loop_
_entity.id
_entity.type
_entity.pdbx_description
1 polymer ?
#
loop_
_entity_poly.entity_id
_entity_poly.type
_entity_poly.pdbx_seq_one_letter_code
_entity_poly.pdbx_strand_id
1 'polypeptide(L)'
;MDLRQLAALTAVAEAGSFSAAARRLHTVQSNVSTHVARLEAELGATLVDRSTGTLTDEGDVVVSRARRIQHELESLRADVDSMLHQVAGDVRLGCI
;
A
#
# COMPACT_ATOMS: atom_id res chain seq x y z
N MET A 1 5.97 -7.20 9.43
CA MET A 1 5.59 -6.18 8.44
C MET A 1 4.95 -6.87 7.25
N ASP A 2 3.81 -6.39 6.80
CA ASP A 2 3.17 -6.95 5.62
C ASP A 2 2.53 -5.84 4.79
N LEU A 3 2.03 -6.22 3.61
CA LEU A 3 1.47 -5.23 2.69
C LEU A 3 0.21 -4.56 3.22
N ARG A 4 -0.57 -5.25 4.05
CA ARG A 4 -1.77 -4.65 4.64
C ARG A 4 -1.42 -3.56 5.63
N GLN A 5 -0.35 -3.75 6.39
CA GLN A 5 0.12 -2.72 7.31
C GLN A 5 0.64 -1.50 6.56
N LEU A 6 1.38 -1.73 5.49
CA LEU A 6 1.88 -0.63 4.65
C LEU A 6 0.72 0.10 3.96
N ALA A 7 -0.28 -0.65 3.48
CA ALA A 7 -1.46 -0.05 2.86
C ALA A 7 -2.26 0.77 3.85
N ALA A 8 -2.36 0.32 5.10
CA ALA A 8 -3.08 1.06 6.15
C ALA A 8 -2.39 2.40 6.41
N LEU A 9 -1.08 2.40 6.55
CA LEU A 9 -0.34 3.63 6.80
C LEU A 9 -0.45 4.60 5.61
N THR A 10 -0.31 4.08 4.40
CA THR A 10 -0.44 4.90 3.19
C THR A 10 -1.83 5.51 3.09
N ALA A 11 -2.86 4.73 3.40
CA ALA A 11 -4.24 5.24 3.38
C ALA A 11 -4.46 6.36 4.40
N VAL A 12 -3.88 6.23 5.60
CA VAL A 12 -3.97 7.29 6.60
C VAL A 12 -3.29 8.57 6.08
N ALA A 13 -2.13 8.41 5.45
CA ALA A 13 -1.40 9.55 4.90
C ALA A 13 -2.21 10.26 3.81
N GLU A 14 -2.83 9.49 2.93
CA GLU A 14 -3.57 10.06 1.79
C GLU A 14 -4.94 10.58 2.19
N ALA A 15 -5.62 9.91 3.10
CA ALA A 15 -6.97 10.28 3.50
C ALA A 15 -7.00 11.35 4.59
N GLY A 16 -5.91 11.51 5.32
CA GLY A 16 -5.78 12.54 6.34
C GLY A 16 -6.29 12.15 7.72
N SER A 17 -6.89 10.98 7.88
CA SER A 17 -7.36 10.50 9.19
C SER A 17 -7.54 9.00 9.17
N PHE A 18 -7.59 8.40 10.36
CA PHE A 18 -7.82 6.97 10.50
C PHE A 18 -9.22 6.57 10.03
N SER A 19 -10.22 7.38 10.34
CA SER A 19 -11.59 7.06 9.93
C SER A 19 -11.76 7.17 8.41
N ALA A 20 -11.16 8.16 7.78
CA ALA A 20 -11.20 8.29 6.33
C ALA A 20 -10.43 7.16 5.64
N ALA A 21 -9.32 6.75 6.22
CA ALA A 21 -8.55 5.62 5.72
C ALA A 21 -9.38 4.33 5.79
N ALA A 22 -10.08 4.12 6.90
CA ALA A 22 -10.93 2.94 7.06
C ALA A 22 -12.03 2.90 6.00
N ARG A 23 -12.64 4.03 5.70
CA ARG A 23 -13.65 4.09 4.63
C ARG A 23 -13.04 3.75 3.28
N ARG A 24 -11.85 4.28 3.00
CA ARG A 24 -11.16 4.02 1.73
C ARG A 24 -10.82 2.54 1.57
N LEU A 25 -10.44 1.88 2.66
CA LEU A 25 -10.05 0.47 2.66
C LEU A 25 -11.22 -0.48 2.90
N HIS A 26 -12.45 0.06 3.03
CA HIS A 26 -13.66 -0.73 3.28
C HIS A 26 -13.54 -1.57 4.55
N THR A 27 -13.07 -0.95 5.62
CA THR A 27 -12.89 -1.63 6.91
C THR A 27 -13.25 -0.67 8.03
N VAL A 28 -13.02 -1.08 9.28
CA VAL A 28 -13.30 -0.25 10.44
C VAL A 28 -12.02 0.43 10.93
N GLN A 29 -12.19 1.56 11.62
CA GLN A 29 -11.07 2.36 12.10
C GLN A 29 -10.12 1.57 13.01
N SER A 30 -10.66 0.68 13.83
CA SER A 30 -9.84 -0.11 14.75
C SER A 30 -8.88 -1.04 14.00
N ASN A 31 -9.27 -1.56 12.84
CA ASN A 31 -8.38 -2.37 12.02
C ASN A 31 -7.21 -1.55 11.48
N VAL A 32 -7.49 -0.36 10.97
CA VAL A 32 -6.44 0.53 10.47
C VAL A 32 -5.49 0.90 11.60
N SER A 33 -6.03 1.26 12.75
CA SER A 33 -5.22 1.62 13.91
C SER A 33 -4.33 0.47 14.36
N THR A 34 -4.88 -0.75 14.39
CA THR A 34 -4.12 -1.94 14.77
C THR A 34 -2.99 -2.23 13.79
N HIS A 35 -3.25 -2.14 12.50
CA HIS A 35 -2.21 -2.36 11.49
C HIS A 35 -1.08 -1.34 11.62
N VAL A 36 -1.41 -0.07 11.81
CA VAL A 36 -0.41 0.98 11.97
C VAL A 36 0.39 0.77 13.26
N ALA A 37 -0.31 0.44 14.37
CA ALA A 37 0.36 0.22 15.65
C ALA A 37 1.33 -0.97 15.58
N ARG A 38 0.96 -2.04 14.90
CA ARG A 38 1.84 -3.20 14.73
C ARG A 38 3.07 -2.84 13.90
N LEU A 39 2.89 -2.06 12.86
CA LEU A 39 4.00 -1.60 12.05
C LEU A 39 4.94 -0.72 12.87
N GLU A 40 4.39 0.19 13.67
CA GLU A 40 5.18 1.03 14.55
C GLU A 40 5.97 0.22 15.55
N ALA A 41 5.34 -0.80 16.14
CA ALA A 41 6.00 -1.66 17.13
C ALA A 41 7.15 -2.44 16.47
N GLU A 42 6.94 -2.93 15.27
CA GLU A 42 7.97 -3.70 14.57
C GLU A 42 9.16 -2.83 14.20
N LEU A 43 8.91 -1.60 13.76
CA LEU A 43 9.98 -0.69 13.34
C LEU A 43 10.58 0.09 14.51
N GLY A 44 9.92 0.07 15.67
CA GLY A 44 10.40 0.79 16.85
C GLY A 44 10.32 2.29 16.69
N ALA A 45 9.35 2.79 15.93
CA ALA A 45 9.20 4.21 15.66
C ALA A 45 7.74 4.59 15.58
N THR A 46 7.40 5.81 16.02
CA THR A 46 6.08 6.37 15.81
C THR A 46 6.01 6.89 14.38
N LEU A 47 5.00 6.45 13.64
CA LEU A 47 4.84 6.81 12.23
C LEU A 47 3.74 7.84 12.01
N VAL A 48 2.75 7.89 12.90
CA VAL A 48 1.63 8.83 12.80
C VAL A 48 1.46 9.54 14.13
N ASP A 49 1.31 10.85 14.06
CA ASP A 49 0.88 11.64 15.21
C ASP A 49 -0.64 11.54 15.28
N ARG A 50 -1.14 10.81 16.25
CA ARG A 50 -2.58 10.55 16.35
C ARG A 50 -3.39 11.76 16.77
N SER A 51 -2.75 12.76 17.34
CA SER A 51 -3.47 13.99 17.72
C SER A 51 -3.80 14.84 16.51
N THR A 52 -2.98 14.80 15.48
CA THR A 52 -3.17 15.61 14.26
C THR A 52 -3.53 14.79 13.04
N GLY A 53 -3.30 13.48 13.07
CA GLY A 53 -3.49 12.61 11.92
C GLY A 53 -2.41 12.74 10.86
N THR A 54 -1.30 13.41 11.18
CA THR A 54 -0.21 13.62 10.23
C THR A 54 0.92 12.63 10.46
N LEU A 55 1.69 12.38 9.41
CA LEU A 55 2.85 11.50 9.51
C LEU A 55 3.98 12.17 10.26
N THR A 56 4.75 11.35 10.99
CA THR A 56 6.05 11.78 11.50
C THR A 56 7.06 11.73 10.35
N ASP A 57 8.28 12.18 10.59
CA ASP A 57 9.35 12.08 9.59
C ASP A 57 9.60 10.63 9.23
N GLU A 58 9.60 9.74 10.23
CA GLU A 58 9.74 8.29 10.01
C GLU A 58 8.57 7.76 9.19
N GLY A 59 7.36 8.24 9.47
CA GLY A 59 6.18 7.87 8.72
C GLY A 59 6.29 8.25 7.24
N ASP A 60 6.83 9.44 6.96
CA ASP A 60 7.04 9.89 5.59
C ASP A 60 7.98 8.94 4.83
N VAL A 61 9.05 8.51 5.48
CA VAL A 61 10.00 7.57 4.86
C VAL A 61 9.30 6.25 4.55
N VAL A 62 8.55 5.72 5.51
CA VAL A 62 7.87 4.43 5.33
C VAL A 62 6.82 4.52 4.22
N VAL A 63 6.04 5.59 4.18
CA VAL A 63 5.02 5.78 3.12
C VAL A 63 5.68 5.90 1.76
N SER A 64 6.78 6.63 1.66
CA SER A 64 7.51 6.77 0.41
C SER A 64 7.95 5.41 -0.11
N ARG A 65 8.49 4.56 0.77
CA ARG A 65 8.91 3.21 0.38
C ARG A 65 7.72 2.31 0.09
N ALA A 66 6.64 2.44 0.87
CA ALA A 66 5.43 1.66 0.64
C ALA A 66 4.85 1.93 -0.75
N ARG A 67 4.87 3.19 -1.18
CA ARG A 67 4.41 3.54 -2.53
C ARG A 67 5.25 2.89 -3.61
N ARG A 68 6.56 2.82 -3.40
CA ARG A 68 7.45 2.12 -4.32
C ARG A 68 7.15 0.63 -4.39
N ILE A 69 6.90 0.01 -3.23
CA ILE A 69 6.57 -1.41 -3.17
C ILE A 69 5.27 -1.68 -3.92
N GLN A 70 4.27 -0.84 -3.72
CA GLN A 70 2.99 -0.99 -4.41
C GLN A 70 3.16 -0.82 -5.92
N HIS A 71 3.96 0.14 -6.32
CA HIS A 71 4.24 0.37 -7.74
C HIS A 71 4.95 -0.83 -8.34
N GLU A 72 5.91 -1.41 -7.63
CA GLU A 72 6.61 -2.60 -8.11
C GLU A 72 5.68 -3.79 -8.25
N LEU A 73 4.73 -3.96 -7.33
CA LEU A 73 3.75 -5.02 -7.44
C LEU A 73 2.86 -4.83 -8.67
N GLU A 74 2.45 -3.61 -8.94
CA GLU A 74 1.64 -3.31 -10.10
C GLU A 74 2.43 -3.53 -11.39
N SER A 75 3.69 -3.12 -11.39
CA SER A 75 4.58 -3.34 -12.53
C SER A 75 4.80 -4.82 -12.79
N LEU A 76 5.00 -5.60 -11.73
CA LEU A 76 5.15 -7.04 -11.84
C LEU A 76 3.93 -7.65 -12.52
N ARG A 77 2.74 -7.30 -12.06
CA ARG A 77 1.50 -7.82 -12.62
C ARG A 77 1.33 -7.41 -14.08
N ALA A 78 1.61 -6.15 -14.39
CA ALA A 78 1.51 -5.65 -15.75
C ALA A 78 2.50 -6.36 -16.67
N ASP A 79 3.72 -6.61 -16.20
CA ASP A 79 4.73 -7.31 -16.99
C ASP A 79 4.31 -8.73 -17.32
N VAL A 80 3.79 -9.45 -16.32
CA VAL A 80 3.31 -10.82 -16.53
C VAL A 80 2.10 -10.84 -17.47
N ASP A 81 1.15 -9.92 -17.26
CA ASP A 81 -0.02 -9.82 -18.13
C ASP A 81 0.41 -9.53 -19.58
N SER A 82 1.37 -8.65 -19.76
CA SER A 82 1.90 -8.32 -21.08
C SER A 82 2.50 -9.55 -21.75
N MET A 83 3.28 -10.33 -21.00
CA MET A 83 3.87 -11.55 -21.53
C MET A 83 2.81 -12.56 -21.92
N LEU A 84 1.78 -12.73 -21.09
CA LEU A 84 0.71 -13.67 -21.38
C LEU A 84 -0.09 -13.26 -22.61
N HIS A 85 -0.39 -11.97 -22.72
CA HIS A 85 -1.11 -11.48 -23.90
C HIS A 85 -0.25 -11.57 -25.15
N GLN A 86 1.03 -11.31 -25.03
CA GLN A 86 1.94 -11.39 -26.14
C GLN A 86 2.05 -12.83 -26.66
N VAL A 87 2.15 -13.79 -25.74
CA VAL A 87 2.19 -15.20 -26.11
C VAL A 87 0.90 -15.59 -26.83
N ALA A 88 -0.23 -15.20 -26.28
CA ALA A 88 -1.52 -15.49 -26.92
C ALA A 88 -1.62 -14.81 -28.26
N GLY A 89 -1.12 -13.60 -28.37
CA GLY A 89 -1.12 -12.86 -29.61
C GLY A 89 -0.25 -13.52 -30.66
N ASP A 90 0.91 -14.01 -30.25
CA ASP A 90 1.81 -14.69 -31.17
C ASP A 90 1.19 -15.99 -31.68
N VAL A 91 0.51 -16.69 -30.82
CA VAL A 91 -0.16 -17.91 -31.22
C VAL A 91 -1.22 -17.59 -32.26
N ARG A 92 -1.98 -16.57 -32.01
CA ARG A 92 -2.97 -16.18 -32.98
C ARG A 92 -2.37 -15.66 -34.22
N LEU A 93 -1.24 -15.02 -34.04
CA LEU A 93 -0.63 -14.42 -35.15
C LEU A 93 -0.04 -15.40 -35.97
N GLY A 94 0.49 -16.24 -35.31
CA GLY A 94 0.88 -17.31 -36.01
C GLY A 94 -0.20 -17.44 -36.88
N CYS A 95 -1.13 -16.90 -36.51
CA CYS A 95 -2.15 -16.85 -37.12
C CYS A 95 -2.66 -15.65 -37.17
N ILE A 96 -2.36 -15.04 -36.83
CA ILE A 96 -2.84 -14.01 -36.90
C ILE A 96 -2.86 -13.61 -36.92
#